data_59ff21d8fbca0f2c5786e4f7b025d169
#
_entry.id   59ff21d8fbca0f2c5786e4f7b025d169
#
_cell.length_a   1.000
_cell.length_b   1.000
_cell.length_c   1.000
_cell.angle_alpha   90.00
_cell.angle_beta   90.00
_cell.angle_gamma   90.00
#
_symmetry.space_group_name_H-M   'P 1'
#
loop_
_entity.id
_entity.type
_entity.pdbx_description
1 polymer ?
#
loop_
_entity_poly.entity_id
_entity_poly.type
_entity_poly.pdbx_seq_one_letter_code
_entity_poly.pdbx_strand_id
1 'polypeptide(L)'
;MEHYLIIARSVTYAQRMQRALARSGIRCRIFRAPRDLTDRGCAYAVELSGGALRPALAILRGAGLDPMRLYQLQNGTYRELSL
;
A
#
# COMPACT_ATOMS: atom_id res chain seq x y z
N MET A 1 -2.44 -13.62 -10.49
CA MET A 1 -1.84 -13.33 -9.18
C MET A 1 -2.38 -12.01 -8.66
N GLU A 2 -2.78 -11.98 -7.40
CA GLU A 2 -3.38 -10.78 -6.82
C GLU A 2 -2.31 -9.80 -6.35
N HIS A 3 -2.58 -8.53 -6.56
CA HIS A 3 -1.74 -7.46 -6.04
C HIS A 3 -2.60 -6.52 -5.22
N TYR A 4 -2.00 -5.86 -4.24
CA TYR A 4 -2.69 -4.90 -3.40
C TYR A 4 -1.95 -3.58 -3.43
N LEU A 5 -2.71 -2.49 -3.40
CA LEU A 5 -2.16 -1.15 -3.28
C LEU A 5 -2.59 -0.55 -1.95
N ILE A 6 -1.61 -0.18 -1.15
CA ILE A 6 -1.83 0.58 0.07
C ILE A 6 -1.59 2.04 -0.28
N ILE A 7 -2.56 2.90 -0.01
CA ILE A 7 -2.43 4.32 -0.34
C ILE A 7 -1.85 5.07 0.85
N ALA A 8 -0.74 5.75 0.60
CA ALA A 8 -0.06 6.59 1.57
C ALA A 8 -0.28 8.06 1.23
N ARG A 9 -0.31 8.91 2.26
CA ARG A 9 -0.62 10.34 2.10
C ARG A 9 0.47 11.14 1.39
N SER A 10 1.70 10.64 1.35
CA SER A 10 2.82 11.34 0.75
C SER A 10 3.91 10.35 0.38
N VAL A 11 4.89 10.81 -0.42
CA VAL A 11 6.04 9.98 -0.76
C VAL A 11 6.87 9.64 0.49
N THR A 12 7.03 10.58 1.40
CA THR A 12 7.77 10.33 2.63
C THR A 12 7.11 9.23 3.45
N TYR A 13 5.79 9.29 3.56
CA TYR A 13 5.04 8.29 4.30
C TYR A 13 5.16 6.91 3.63
N ALA A 14 5.07 6.88 2.29
CA ALA A 14 5.22 5.64 1.54
C ALA A 14 6.62 5.04 1.72
N GLN A 15 7.66 5.88 1.73
CA GLN A 15 9.03 5.42 1.97
C GLN A 15 9.20 4.82 3.35
N ARG A 16 8.56 5.41 4.36
CA ARG A 16 8.60 4.87 5.72
C ARG A 16 7.91 3.50 5.77
N MET A 17 6.78 3.38 5.09
CA MET A 17 6.10 2.09 4.98
C MET A 17 6.99 1.05 4.31
N GLN A 18 7.63 1.40 3.20
CA GLN A 18 8.51 0.50 2.49
C GLN A 18 9.65 0.01 3.38
N ARG A 19 10.27 0.91 4.13
CA ARG A 19 11.35 0.54 5.03
C ARG A 19 10.89 -0.42 6.12
N ALA A 20 9.75 -0.14 6.71
CA ALA A 20 9.20 -1.01 7.75
C ALA A 20 8.93 -2.40 7.21
N LEU A 21 8.37 -2.50 6.01
CA LEU A 21 8.09 -3.78 5.38
C LEU A 21 9.37 -4.51 4.98
N ALA A 22 10.35 -3.79 4.45
CA ALA A 22 11.62 -4.38 4.05
C ALA A 22 12.35 -5.01 5.23
N ARG A 23 12.28 -4.42 6.41
CA ARG A 23 12.90 -4.99 7.61
C ARG A 23 12.31 -6.36 7.96
N SER A 24 11.09 -6.62 7.55
CA SER A 24 10.43 -7.89 7.79
C SER A 24 10.48 -8.82 6.59
N GLY A 25 11.29 -8.47 5.58
CA GLY A 25 11.45 -9.29 4.39
C GLY A 25 10.34 -9.18 3.38
N ILE A 26 9.48 -8.18 3.50
CA ILE A 26 8.38 -7.97 2.57
C ILE A 26 8.79 -6.99 1.50
N ARG A 27 8.79 -7.43 0.26
CA ARG A 27 9.10 -6.57 -0.89
C ARG A 27 7.88 -5.79 -1.29
N CYS A 28 8.08 -4.51 -1.58
CA CYS A 28 7.02 -3.68 -2.11
C CYS A 28 7.60 -2.65 -3.05
N ARG A 29 6.73 -2.07 -3.85
CA ARG A 29 7.10 -1.08 -4.85
C ARG A 29 6.29 0.19 -4.58
N ILE A 30 6.95 1.35 -4.71
CA ILE A 30 6.29 2.65 -4.50
C ILE A 30 6.14 3.34 -5.84
N PHE A 31 4.96 3.90 -6.09
CA PHE A 31 4.74 4.76 -7.24
C PHE A 31 3.59 5.71 -6.92
N ARG A 32 3.45 6.75 -7.75
CA ARG A 32 2.38 7.72 -7.55
C ARG A 32 1.03 7.03 -7.73
N ALA A 33 0.13 7.23 -6.78
CA ALA A 33 -1.19 6.60 -6.84
C ALA A 33 -1.97 7.04 -8.07
N PRO A 34 -2.65 6.09 -8.76
CA PRO A 34 -3.52 6.47 -9.88
C PRO A 34 -4.58 7.47 -9.43
N ARG A 35 -4.87 8.43 -10.29
CA ARG A 35 -5.82 9.51 -9.96
C ARG A 35 -7.22 9.00 -9.63
N ASP A 36 -7.63 7.91 -10.27
CA ASP A 36 -8.95 7.34 -10.03
C ASP A 36 -9.08 6.70 -8.64
N LEU A 37 -7.98 6.41 -7.97
CA LEU A 37 -8.01 5.76 -6.67
C LEU A 37 -7.93 6.73 -5.50
N THR A 38 -7.71 8.00 -5.78
CA THR A 38 -7.57 9.01 -4.73
C THR A 38 -7.90 10.38 -5.31
N ASP A 39 -8.51 11.21 -4.50
CA ASP A 39 -8.77 12.61 -4.83
C ASP A 39 -7.66 13.53 -4.36
N ARG A 40 -6.57 12.96 -3.82
CA ARG A 40 -5.41 13.72 -3.38
C ARG A 40 -4.27 13.60 -4.38
N GLY A 41 -3.82 14.73 -4.93
CA GLY A 41 -2.79 14.75 -5.94
C GLY A 41 -1.41 14.29 -5.48
N CYS A 42 -1.17 14.24 -4.16
CA CYS A 42 0.14 13.87 -3.60
C CYS A 42 0.19 12.47 -3.01
N ALA A 43 -0.85 11.66 -3.23
CA ALA A 43 -0.89 10.31 -2.66
C ALA A 43 0.03 9.37 -3.43
N TYR A 44 0.63 8.43 -2.70
CA TYR A 44 1.50 7.40 -3.28
C TYR A 44 0.96 6.02 -2.96
N ALA A 45 1.22 5.06 -3.84
CA ALA A 45 0.82 3.69 -3.67
C ALA A 45 2.01 2.83 -3.28
N VAL A 46 1.78 1.93 -2.33
CA VAL A 46 2.74 0.89 -1.96
C VAL A 46 2.14 -0.42 -2.45
N GLU A 47 2.75 -1.02 -3.45
CA GLU A 47 2.25 -2.24 -4.08
C GLU A 47 2.83 -3.48 -3.43
N LEU A 48 1.96 -4.41 -3.09
CA LEU A 48 2.30 -5.69 -2.46
C LEU A 48 1.76 -6.84 -3.27
N SER A 49 2.45 -7.98 -3.23
CA SER A 49 1.87 -9.22 -3.75
C SER A 49 0.92 -9.84 -2.73
N GLY A 50 0.00 -10.67 -3.21
CA GLY A 50 -1.15 -11.14 -2.45
C GLY A 50 -0.86 -11.79 -1.12
N GLY A 51 0.14 -12.66 -1.06
CA GLY A 51 0.44 -13.38 0.17
C GLY A 51 1.01 -12.52 1.29
N ALA A 52 1.42 -11.29 0.99
CA ALA A 52 2.07 -10.40 1.96
C ALA A 52 1.11 -9.43 2.64
N LEU A 53 -0.17 -9.38 2.23
CA LEU A 53 -1.06 -8.33 2.68
C LEU A 53 -1.28 -8.31 4.19
N ARG A 54 -1.67 -9.45 4.78
CA ARG A 54 -1.97 -9.49 6.22
C ARG A 54 -0.75 -9.18 7.09
N PRO A 55 0.40 -9.80 6.86
CA PRO A 55 1.59 -9.44 7.64
C PRO A 55 2.01 -7.99 7.41
N ALA A 56 1.85 -7.47 6.18
CA ALA A 56 2.18 -6.08 5.91
C ALA A 56 1.31 -5.12 6.73
N LEU A 57 0.01 -5.35 6.76
CA LEU A 57 -0.90 -4.49 7.53
C LEU A 57 -0.57 -4.52 9.02
N ALA A 58 -0.24 -5.69 9.56
CA ALA A 58 0.14 -5.82 10.96
C ALA A 58 1.43 -5.04 11.26
N ILE A 59 2.41 -5.13 10.37
CA ILE A 59 3.69 -4.43 10.53
C ILE A 59 3.47 -2.92 10.49
N LEU A 60 2.69 -2.44 9.54
CA LEU A 60 2.42 -1.01 9.39
C LEU A 60 1.67 -0.48 10.61
N ARG A 61 0.68 -1.23 11.10
CA ARG A 61 -0.06 -0.83 12.29
C ARG A 61 0.86 -0.75 13.50
N GLY A 62 1.74 -1.73 13.68
CA GLY A 62 2.71 -1.74 14.77
C GLY A 62 3.71 -0.60 14.68
N ALA A 63 3.99 -0.10 13.49
CA ALA A 63 4.91 1.02 13.27
C ALA A 63 4.21 2.39 13.32
N GLY A 64 2.89 2.41 13.51
CA GLY A 64 2.14 3.66 13.52
C GLY A 64 1.97 4.28 12.14
N LEU A 65 2.06 3.46 11.08
CA LEU A 65 1.99 3.92 9.69
C LEU A 65 0.67 3.47 9.08
N ASP A 66 -0.41 4.17 9.41
CA ASP A 66 -1.74 3.75 8.98
C ASP A 66 -1.98 4.03 7.49
N PRO A 67 -2.47 3.04 6.75
CA PRO A 67 -2.87 3.26 5.36
C PRO A 67 -4.09 4.17 5.28
N MET A 68 -4.16 4.99 4.23
CA MET A 68 -5.35 5.78 3.96
C MET A 68 -6.46 4.94 3.35
N ARG A 69 -6.09 4.12 2.37
CA ARG A 69 -7.01 3.24 1.65
C ARG A 69 -6.26 1.99 1.22
N LEU A 70 -7.03 0.95 0.92
CA LEU A 70 -6.50 -0.32 0.44
C LEU A 70 -7.29 -0.74 -0.79
N TYR A 71 -6.57 -1.10 -1.85
CA TYR A 71 -7.17 -1.59 -3.08
C TYR A 71 -6.61 -2.96 -3.44
N GLN A 72 -7.45 -3.78 -4.03
CA GLN A 72 -7.04 -5.04 -4.62
C GLN A 72 -7.08 -4.89 -6.14
N LEU A 73 -5.98 -5.26 -6.80
CA LEU A 73 -5.94 -5.31 -8.26
C LEU A 73 -6.22 -6.72 -8.70
N GLN A 74 -7.28 -6.91 -9.45
CA GLN A 74 -7.69 -8.22 -9.96
C GLN A 74 -8.24 -8.03 -11.37
N ASN A 75 -7.66 -8.76 -12.33
CA ASN A 75 -8.08 -8.71 -13.74
C ASN A 75 -8.09 -7.30 -14.31
N GLY A 76 -7.07 -6.49 -13.94
CA GLY A 76 -6.94 -5.13 -14.44
C GLY A 76 -7.85 -4.12 -13.78
N THR A 77 -8.62 -4.53 -12.77
CA THR A 77 -9.56 -3.65 -12.08
C THR A 77 -9.18 -3.49 -10.62
N TYR A 78 -9.20 -2.25 -10.13
CA TYR A 78 -8.96 -1.97 -8.72
C TYR A 78 -10.29 -1.99 -7.97
N ARG A 79 -10.29 -2.66 -6.83
CA ARG A 79 -11.44 -2.71 -5.95
C ARG A 79 -11.02 -2.30 -4.54
N GLU A 80 -11.72 -1.32 -3.98
CA GLU A 80 -11.41 -0.87 -2.62
C GLU A 80 -11.84 -1.92 -1.60
N LEU A 81 -10.98 -2.15 -0.62
CA LEU A 81 -11.24 -3.07 0.49
C LEU A 81 -11.33 -2.30 1.79
N SER A 82 -12.07 -2.85 2.73
CA SER A 82 -12.13 -2.30 4.09
C SER A 82 -10.81 -2.54 4.82
N LEU A 83 -10.39 -1.54 5.56
CA LEU A 83 -9.18 -1.64 6.40
C LEU A 83 -9.48 -2.19 7.78
#